data_ada3d25e8c09700c35ae03eb04cecbd6
#
_entry.id   ada3d25e8c09700c35ae03eb04cecbd6
#
_cell.length_a   1.000
_cell.length_b   1.000
_cell.length_c   1.000
_cell.angle_alpha   90.00
_cell.angle_beta   90.00
_cell.angle_gamma   90.00
#
_symmetry.space_group_name_H-M   'P 1'
#
loop_
_entity.id
_entity.type
_entity.pdbx_description
1 polymer ?
#
loop_
_entity_poly.entity_id
_entity_poly.type
_entity_poly.pdbx_seq_one_letter_code
_entity_poly.pdbx_strand_id
1 'polypeptide(L)'
;MSDCSSELLTPSPAAGILELREAIARHLSDFRGMKVLPEQIIVGAGTEYLYGLLIQLFGTDQTFAVEDPGYSKIRMIYESHGVDCLCLPLDNEGIHMAALSACNADILHLSPSHHYPTGIVTPVSRRYELLGWASKEPSRYIIEDDYDSEFRLLGKPIPSLQSIDVMNKVIYMNTFTKSLAPTIRISYMVLPLPLMEQFNRRLGFYSCTVSNFEQYTLARFIREGHFEKHINRMRIYYRNQRDFLISAIK
;
A
#
# COMPACT_ATOMS: atom_id res chain seq x y z
N MET A 1 -4.70 8.88 29.53
CA MET A 1 -5.70 9.73 28.86
C MET A 1 -5.59 11.23 29.21
N SER A 2 -4.90 11.60 30.28
CA SER A 2 -4.75 13.00 30.70
C SER A 2 -3.78 13.84 29.86
N ASP A 3 -2.86 13.22 29.14
CA ASP A 3 -1.74 13.93 28.50
C ASP A 3 -2.01 14.36 27.05
N CYS A 4 -3.11 13.93 26.41
CA CYS A 4 -3.45 14.24 25.02
C CYS A 4 -4.85 14.82 24.83
N SER A 5 -5.46 15.40 25.85
CA SER A 5 -6.90 15.75 25.81
C SER A 5 -7.22 16.88 24.80
N SER A 6 -6.35 17.84 24.60
CA SER A 6 -6.55 18.93 23.63
C SER A 6 -6.31 18.49 22.18
N GLU A 7 -5.30 17.65 21.94
CA GLU A 7 -4.93 17.15 20.60
C GLU A 7 -5.98 16.19 20.03
N LEU A 8 -6.67 15.42 20.90
CA LEU A 8 -7.74 14.53 20.48
C LEU A 8 -8.96 15.28 19.92
N LEU A 9 -9.16 16.54 20.31
CA LEU A 9 -10.30 17.37 19.94
C LEU A 9 -9.98 18.33 18.77
N THR A 10 -8.75 18.38 18.29
CA THR A 10 -8.37 19.22 17.14
C THR A 10 -8.67 18.51 15.83
N PRO A 11 -8.96 19.25 14.72
CA PRO A 11 -9.09 18.65 13.41
C PRO A 11 -7.81 17.94 12.99
N SER A 12 -7.94 16.73 12.44
CA SER A 12 -6.81 15.97 11.91
C SER A 12 -6.33 16.55 10.58
N PRO A 13 -5.00 16.75 10.37
CA PRO A 13 -4.46 17.13 9.07
C PRO A 13 -4.86 16.14 7.97
N ALA A 14 -4.95 16.59 6.71
CA ALA A 14 -5.35 15.75 5.58
C ALA A 14 -4.53 14.45 5.46
N ALA A 15 -3.24 14.52 5.72
CA ALA A 15 -2.34 13.37 5.69
C ALA A 15 -2.37 12.49 6.97
N GLY A 16 -3.13 12.87 8.00
CA GLY A 16 -3.10 12.25 9.33
C GLY A 16 -2.09 12.91 10.27
N ILE A 17 -2.14 12.55 11.56
CA ILE A 17 -1.27 13.12 12.59
C ILE A 17 0.20 12.74 12.36
N LEU A 18 1.10 13.65 12.73
CA LEU A 18 2.55 13.48 12.52
C LEU A 18 3.09 12.25 13.26
N GLU A 19 2.66 12.04 14.49
CA GLU A 19 3.11 10.94 15.35
C GLU A 19 2.86 9.56 14.73
N LEU A 20 1.71 9.38 14.05
CA LEU A 20 1.42 8.12 13.36
C LEU A 20 2.27 7.99 12.11
N ARG A 21 2.44 9.05 11.34
CA ARG A 21 3.27 9.05 10.13
C ARG A 21 4.74 8.77 10.45
N GLU A 22 5.27 9.33 11.54
CA GLU A 22 6.63 9.02 12.04
C GLU A 22 6.76 7.56 12.48
N ALA A 23 5.75 7.03 13.19
CA ALA A 23 5.75 5.64 13.61
C ALA A 23 5.71 4.69 12.40
N ILE A 24 4.91 5.00 11.37
CA ILE A 24 4.85 4.23 10.11
C ILE A 24 6.18 4.33 9.36
N ALA A 25 6.77 5.52 9.22
CA ALA A 25 8.06 5.70 8.53
C ALA A 25 9.17 4.86 9.18
N ARG A 26 9.24 4.85 10.52
CA ARG A 26 10.17 4.00 11.27
C ARG A 26 9.89 2.52 11.05
N HIS A 27 8.65 2.09 11.15
CA HIS A 27 8.26 0.71 10.90
C HIS A 27 8.66 0.25 9.48
N LEU A 28 8.43 1.07 8.46
CA LEU A 28 8.83 0.78 7.08
C LEU A 28 10.35 0.68 6.91
N SER A 29 11.11 1.54 7.60
CA SER A 29 12.57 1.48 7.62
C SER A 29 13.06 0.17 8.23
N ASP A 30 12.55 -0.19 9.41
CA ASP A 30 13.02 -1.34 10.18
C ASP A 30 12.56 -2.66 9.55
N PHE A 31 11.34 -2.70 9.01
CA PHE A 31 10.71 -3.91 8.51
C PHE A 31 10.92 -4.15 7.01
N ARG A 32 10.88 -3.09 6.17
CA ARG A 32 10.98 -3.17 4.71
C ARG A 32 12.26 -2.59 4.13
N GLY A 33 13.09 -1.95 4.96
CA GLY A 33 14.28 -1.23 4.51
C GLY A 33 13.95 0.01 3.65
N MET A 34 12.72 0.50 3.73
CA MET A 34 12.25 1.66 2.96
C MET A 34 12.64 2.95 3.65
N LYS A 35 13.29 3.85 2.92
CA LYS A 35 13.67 5.19 3.42
C LYS A 35 12.61 6.20 2.97
N VAL A 36 11.59 6.40 3.78
CA VAL A 36 10.51 7.33 3.51
C VAL A 36 10.45 8.42 4.58
N LEU A 37 10.06 9.63 4.17
CA LEU A 37 9.83 10.74 5.09
C LEU A 37 8.39 10.70 5.61
N PRO A 38 8.12 11.09 6.86
CA PRO A 38 6.75 11.20 7.39
C PRO A 38 5.83 12.08 6.51
N GLU A 39 6.40 13.08 5.85
CA GLU A 39 5.70 13.99 4.93
C GLU A 39 5.19 13.31 3.67
N GLN A 40 5.73 12.15 3.29
CA GLN A 40 5.28 11.36 2.15
C GLN A 40 4.10 10.43 2.48
N ILE A 41 3.75 10.29 3.76
CA ILE A 41 2.76 9.33 4.23
C ILE A 41 1.39 9.99 4.35
N ILE A 42 0.38 9.35 3.78
CA ILE A 42 -1.03 9.72 3.93
C ILE A 42 -1.77 8.56 4.57
N VAL A 43 -2.46 8.86 5.66
CA VAL A 43 -3.30 7.91 6.42
C VAL A 43 -4.76 8.06 5.98
N GLY A 44 -5.47 6.93 5.84
CA GLY A 44 -6.89 6.93 5.47
C GLY A 44 -7.67 5.76 6.05
N ALA A 45 -9.00 5.89 6.06
CA ALA A 45 -9.92 4.89 6.59
C ALA A 45 -10.11 3.71 5.62
N GLY A 46 -9.05 2.92 5.42
CA GLY A 46 -9.00 1.78 4.51
C GLY A 46 -8.49 2.14 3.12
N THR A 47 -8.07 1.10 2.38
CA THR A 47 -7.49 1.26 1.03
C THR A 47 -8.48 1.82 0.02
N GLU A 48 -9.77 1.52 0.18
CA GLU A 48 -10.84 2.04 -0.70
C GLU A 48 -10.87 3.58 -0.71
N TYR A 49 -10.73 4.20 0.46
CA TYR A 49 -10.64 5.65 0.56
C TYR A 49 -9.37 6.18 -0.13
N LEU A 50 -8.25 5.51 0.05
CA LEU A 50 -6.98 5.90 -0.57
C LEU A 50 -7.02 5.77 -2.09
N TYR A 51 -7.72 4.76 -2.65
CA TYR A 51 -7.94 4.66 -4.09
C TYR A 51 -8.75 5.86 -4.60
N GLY A 52 -9.79 6.27 -3.89
CA GLY A 52 -10.56 7.47 -4.21
C GLY A 52 -9.72 8.75 -4.20
N LEU A 53 -8.79 8.89 -3.24
CA LEU A 53 -7.84 10.02 -3.21
C LEU A 53 -6.87 9.98 -4.40
N LEU A 54 -6.39 8.81 -4.81
CA LEU A 54 -5.51 8.68 -5.98
C LEU A 54 -6.23 9.04 -7.27
N ILE A 55 -7.50 8.62 -7.43
CA ILE A 55 -8.32 9.01 -8.57
C ILE A 55 -8.49 10.54 -8.62
N GLN A 56 -8.76 11.17 -7.49
CA GLN A 56 -8.87 12.64 -7.42
C GLN A 56 -7.54 13.33 -7.71
N LEU A 57 -6.42 12.72 -7.32
CA LEU A 57 -5.08 13.26 -7.54
C LEU A 57 -4.68 13.19 -9.01
N PHE A 58 -4.90 12.06 -9.66
CA PHE A 58 -4.56 11.84 -11.07
C PHE A 58 -5.59 12.42 -12.05
N GLY A 59 -6.87 12.37 -11.68
CA GLY A 59 -8.00 12.67 -12.55
C GLY A 59 -8.58 11.41 -13.19
N THR A 60 -9.79 11.53 -13.73
CA THR A 60 -10.52 10.42 -14.38
C THR A 60 -10.10 10.17 -15.83
N ASP A 61 -9.31 11.09 -16.41
CA ASP A 61 -8.80 10.97 -17.78
C ASP A 61 -7.61 9.99 -17.90
N GLN A 62 -7.07 9.51 -16.78
CA GLN A 62 -5.98 8.54 -16.76
C GLN A 62 -6.52 7.13 -16.91
N THR A 63 -5.82 6.29 -17.68
CA THR A 63 -6.15 4.87 -17.80
C THR A 63 -5.41 4.07 -16.74
N PHE A 64 -6.16 3.38 -15.90
CA PHE A 64 -5.61 2.47 -14.90
C PHE A 64 -5.52 1.05 -15.47
N ALA A 65 -4.56 0.28 -15.00
CA ALA A 65 -4.43 -1.14 -15.29
C ALA A 65 -4.29 -1.94 -14.01
N VAL A 66 -4.92 -3.11 -13.97
CA VAL A 66 -4.92 -4.05 -12.85
C VAL A 66 -4.57 -5.45 -13.31
N GLU A 67 -4.13 -6.29 -12.40
CA GLU A 67 -3.82 -7.70 -12.62
C GLU A 67 -5.09 -8.52 -12.88
N ASP A 68 -5.05 -9.46 -13.86
CA ASP A 68 -6.13 -10.40 -14.17
C ASP A 68 -5.54 -11.80 -14.41
N PRO A 69 -5.92 -12.83 -13.60
CA PRO A 69 -6.82 -12.74 -12.44
C PRO A 69 -6.26 -11.85 -11.33
N GLY A 70 -7.13 -11.18 -10.56
CA GLY A 70 -6.75 -10.29 -9.50
C GLY A 70 -7.88 -10.05 -8.49
N TYR A 71 -7.69 -9.13 -7.56
CA TYR A 71 -8.73 -8.74 -6.61
C TYR A 71 -9.75 -7.83 -7.29
N SER A 72 -10.85 -8.42 -7.77
CA SER A 72 -11.88 -7.76 -8.59
C SER A 72 -12.43 -6.45 -7.99
N LYS A 73 -12.42 -6.32 -6.66
CA LYS A 73 -12.91 -5.13 -5.99
C LYS A 73 -12.12 -3.87 -6.35
N ILE A 74 -10.82 -3.98 -6.63
CA ILE A 74 -9.98 -2.84 -7.05
C ILE A 74 -10.52 -2.27 -8.36
N ARG A 75 -10.72 -3.13 -9.36
CA ARG A 75 -11.31 -2.74 -10.65
C ARG A 75 -12.70 -2.10 -10.47
N MET A 76 -13.59 -2.75 -9.69
CA MET A 76 -14.93 -2.23 -9.44
C MET A 76 -14.91 -0.82 -8.81
N ILE A 77 -13.95 -0.54 -7.93
CA ILE A 77 -13.79 0.79 -7.33
C ILE A 77 -13.38 1.81 -8.40
N TYR A 78 -12.37 1.50 -9.22
CA TYR A 78 -11.94 2.40 -10.30
C TYR A 78 -13.08 2.70 -11.28
N GLU A 79 -13.76 1.66 -11.77
CA GLU A 79 -14.90 1.80 -12.68
C GLU A 79 -16.06 2.59 -12.05
N SER A 80 -16.34 2.42 -10.74
CA SER A 80 -17.40 3.17 -10.03
C SER A 80 -17.12 4.66 -9.92
N HIS A 81 -15.86 5.07 -10.07
CA HIS A 81 -15.45 6.48 -10.12
C HIS A 81 -15.33 7.02 -11.55
N GLY A 82 -15.72 6.24 -12.56
CA GLY A 82 -15.66 6.64 -13.97
C GLY A 82 -14.27 6.60 -14.59
N VAL A 83 -13.36 5.81 -14.00
CA VAL A 83 -11.99 5.63 -14.52
C VAL A 83 -11.94 4.42 -15.44
N ASP A 84 -11.32 4.56 -16.61
CA ASP A 84 -11.02 3.43 -17.49
C ASP A 84 -10.02 2.48 -16.82
N CYS A 85 -10.40 1.19 -16.68
CA CYS A 85 -9.61 0.19 -15.99
C CYS A 85 -9.36 -1.03 -16.87
N LEU A 86 -8.11 -1.21 -17.31
CA LEU A 86 -7.69 -2.34 -18.13
C LEU A 86 -7.31 -3.54 -17.24
N CYS A 87 -7.74 -4.73 -17.67
CA CYS A 87 -7.34 -5.99 -17.06
C CYS A 87 -6.16 -6.58 -17.84
N LEU A 88 -5.02 -6.75 -17.20
CA LEU A 88 -3.81 -7.25 -17.84
C LEU A 88 -3.51 -8.69 -17.40
N PRO A 89 -3.21 -9.60 -18.35
CA PRO A 89 -2.90 -10.98 -18.03
C PRO A 89 -1.58 -11.10 -17.26
N LEU A 90 -1.48 -12.19 -16.51
CA LEU A 90 -0.28 -12.57 -15.79
C LEU A 90 0.49 -13.67 -16.53
N ASP A 91 1.78 -13.72 -16.28
CA ASP A 91 2.63 -14.87 -16.53
C ASP A 91 3.14 -15.47 -15.20
N ASN A 92 4.13 -16.35 -15.24
CA ASN A 92 4.67 -17.01 -14.03
C ASN A 92 5.42 -16.05 -13.09
N GLU A 93 5.71 -14.82 -13.51
CA GLU A 93 6.47 -13.81 -12.76
C GLU A 93 5.63 -12.58 -12.36
N GLY A 94 4.33 -12.56 -12.71
CA GLY A 94 3.41 -11.45 -12.45
C GLY A 94 2.85 -10.86 -13.73
N ILE A 95 2.68 -9.54 -13.81
CA ILE A 95 2.16 -8.86 -15.01
C ILE A 95 2.95 -9.23 -16.27
N HIS A 96 2.22 -9.61 -17.32
CA HIS A 96 2.79 -9.92 -18.63
C HIS A 96 3.29 -8.64 -19.32
N MET A 97 4.62 -8.47 -19.40
CA MET A 97 5.24 -7.22 -19.83
C MET A 97 4.92 -6.80 -21.27
N ALA A 98 4.71 -7.78 -22.18
CA ALA A 98 4.33 -7.42 -23.56
C ALA A 98 2.91 -6.85 -23.61
N ALA A 99 1.96 -7.37 -22.82
CA ALA A 99 0.62 -6.80 -22.70
C ALA A 99 0.64 -5.40 -22.08
N LEU A 100 1.42 -5.21 -21.00
CA LEU A 100 1.59 -3.90 -20.37
C LEU A 100 2.24 -2.88 -21.32
N SER A 101 3.22 -3.29 -22.12
CA SER A 101 3.88 -2.40 -23.07
C SER A 101 3.02 -2.05 -24.28
N ALA A 102 2.06 -2.90 -24.64
CA ALA A 102 1.15 -2.70 -25.77
C ALA A 102 -0.08 -1.88 -25.43
N CYS A 103 -0.41 -1.72 -24.14
CA CYS A 103 -1.56 -0.94 -23.70
C CYS A 103 -1.20 0.52 -23.43
N ASN A 104 -2.23 1.37 -23.35
CA ASN A 104 -2.13 2.80 -23.06
C ASN A 104 -2.31 3.14 -21.58
N ALA A 105 -1.97 2.22 -20.66
CA ALA A 105 -2.10 2.48 -19.24
C ALA A 105 -1.11 3.56 -18.76
N ASP A 106 -1.63 4.46 -17.92
CA ASP A 106 -0.85 5.47 -17.20
C ASP A 106 -0.52 5.00 -15.78
N ILE A 107 -1.48 4.36 -15.11
CA ILE A 107 -1.34 3.91 -13.73
C ILE A 107 -1.49 2.40 -13.67
N LEU A 108 -0.46 1.73 -13.18
CA LEU A 108 -0.46 0.28 -12.97
C LEU A 108 -0.64 -0.04 -11.48
N HIS A 109 -1.70 -0.77 -11.13
CA HIS A 109 -1.94 -1.23 -9.75
C HIS A 109 -1.68 -2.74 -9.67
N LEU A 110 -0.76 -3.16 -8.81
CA LEU A 110 -0.35 -4.55 -8.66
C LEU A 110 0.08 -4.91 -7.23
N SER A 111 0.10 -6.21 -6.92
CA SER A 111 0.50 -6.76 -5.62
C SER A 111 1.74 -7.66 -5.75
N PRO A 112 2.94 -7.08 -5.95
CA PRO A 112 4.12 -7.82 -6.39
C PRO A 112 4.76 -8.67 -5.31
N SER A 113 4.43 -8.45 -4.05
CA SER A 113 5.00 -9.18 -2.92
C SER A 113 4.24 -10.47 -2.62
N HIS A 114 2.94 -10.51 -2.92
CA HIS A 114 2.06 -11.65 -2.75
C HIS A 114 0.78 -11.44 -3.53
N HIS A 115 0.77 -11.89 -4.78
CA HIS A 115 -0.37 -11.69 -5.66
C HIS A 115 -1.58 -12.52 -5.24
N TYR A 116 -2.74 -11.90 -5.11
CA TYR A 116 -4.01 -12.59 -4.89
C TYR A 116 -4.78 -12.75 -6.22
N PRO A 117 -5.30 -13.96 -6.57
CA PRO A 117 -5.34 -15.17 -5.73
C PRO A 117 -4.20 -16.17 -6.01
N THR A 118 -3.28 -15.89 -6.91
CA THR A 118 -2.35 -16.89 -7.46
C THR A 118 -1.18 -17.22 -6.52
N GLY A 119 -0.84 -16.33 -5.58
CA GLY A 119 0.33 -16.47 -4.73
C GLY A 119 1.65 -16.17 -5.42
N ILE A 120 1.64 -15.67 -6.66
CA ILE A 120 2.84 -15.27 -7.40
C ILE A 120 3.57 -14.18 -6.60
N VAL A 121 4.89 -14.31 -6.53
CA VAL A 121 5.81 -13.31 -5.99
C VAL A 121 6.65 -12.80 -7.15
N THR A 122 6.46 -11.54 -7.52
CA THR A 122 7.18 -10.91 -8.63
C THR A 122 8.68 -10.84 -8.33
N PRO A 123 9.53 -11.48 -9.15
CA PRO A 123 10.98 -11.49 -8.92
C PRO A 123 11.60 -10.11 -9.14
N VAL A 124 12.83 -9.94 -8.64
CA VAL A 124 13.54 -8.66 -8.72
C VAL A 124 13.75 -8.20 -10.16
N SER A 125 14.06 -9.13 -11.09
CA SER A 125 14.18 -8.84 -12.52
C SER A 125 12.94 -8.15 -13.08
N ARG A 126 11.77 -8.74 -12.84
CA ARG A 126 10.49 -8.20 -13.30
C ARG A 126 10.18 -6.85 -12.61
N ARG A 127 10.57 -6.65 -11.36
CA ARG A 127 10.42 -5.34 -10.68
C ARG A 127 11.20 -4.24 -11.40
N TYR A 128 12.41 -4.52 -11.88
CA TYR A 128 13.17 -3.55 -12.69
C TYR A 128 12.54 -3.31 -14.07
N GLU A 129 11.94 -4.32 -14.71
CA GLU A 129 11.20 -4.14 -15.97
C GLU A 129 9.99 -3.22 -15.78
N LEU A 130 9.24 -3.40 -14.67
CA LEU A 130 8.11 -2.56 -14.30
C LEU A 130 8.53 -1.11 -14.05
N LEU A 131 9.61 -0.89 -13.29
CA LEU A 131 10.17 0.44 -13.08
C LEU A 131 10.64 1.07 -14.39
N GLY A 132 11.26 0.27 -15.28
CA GLY A 132 11.63 0.69 -16.62
C GLY A 132 10.44 1.11 -17.47
N TRP A 133 9.30 0.41 -17.37
CA TRP A 133 8.05 0.81 -18.03
C TRP A 133 7.52 2.16 -17.49
N ALA A 134 7.48 2.31 -16.17
CA ALA A 134 6.99 3.54 -15.56
C ALA A 134 7.88 4.76 -15.86
N SER A 135 9.18 4.54 -16.01
CA SER A 135 10.15 5.60 -16.26
C SER A 135 10.11 6.15 -17.69
N LYS A 136 9.47 5.45 -18.64
CA LYS A 136 9.41 5.87 -20.06
C LYS A 136 8.55 7.09 -20.28
N GLU A 137 7.52 7.28 -19.45
CA GLU A 137 6.57 8.39 -19.58
C GLU A 137 6.41 9.13 -18.26
N PRO A 138 6.38 10.46 -18.26
CA PRO A 138 6.19 11.26 -17.05
C PRO A 138 4.89 10.98 -16.32
N SER A 139 3.80 10.69 -17.05
CA SER A 139 2.46 10.41 -16.51
C SER A 139 2.35 9.05 -15.84
N ARG A 140 3.26 8.11 -16.11
CA ARG A 140 3.16 6.74 -15.59
C ARG A 140 3.57 6.63 -14.14
N TYR A 141 2.76 5.88 -13.38
CA TYR A 141 3.03 5.50 -12.00
C TYR A 141 2.64 4.04 -11.74
N ILE A 142 3.23 3.48 -10.69
CA ILE A 142 2.90 2.13 -10.19
C ILE A 142 2.34 2.27 -8.78
N ILE A 143 1.19 1.67 -8.52
CA ILE A 143 0.64 1.47 -7.17
C ILE A 143 1.06 0.07 -6.74
N GLU A 144 1.94 0.00 -5.76
CA GLU A 144 2.38 -1.25 -5.11
C GLU A 144 1.49 -1.50 -3.89
N ASP A 145 0.52 -2.42 -3.99
CA ASP A 145 -0.34 -2.84 -2.88
C ASP A 145 0.33 -4.00 -2.12
N ASP A 146 0.86 -3.71 -0.95
CA ASP A 146 1.64 -4.63 -0.10
C ASP A 146 0.84 -5.03 1.16
N TYR A 147 -0.38 -5.49 0.96
CA TYR A 147 -1.46 -5.64 1.95
C TYR A 147 -1.19 -6.63 3.09
N ASP A 148 -0.25 -7.56 2.96
CA ASP A 148 0.04 -8.63 3.94
C ASP A 148 1.52 -8.91 4.15
N SER A 149 2.39 -7.97 3.83
CA SER A 149 3.85 -8.14 3.89
C SER A 149 4.37 -8.52 5.28
N GLU A 150 3.66 -8.15 6.34
CA GLU A 150 3.97 -8.53 7.70
C GLU A 150 3.86 -10.05 7.95
N PHE A 151 3.05 -10.77 7.17
CA PHE A 151 2.80 -12.21 7.37
C PHE A 151 3.61 -13.14 6.46
N ARG A 152 4.67 -12.66 5.89
CA ARG A 152 5.54 -13.50 5.08
C ARG A 152 6.09 -14.67 5.90
N LEU A 153 5.73 -15.89 5.51
CA LEU A 153 6.06 -17.12 6.25
C LEU A 153 7.37 -17.78 5.80
N LEU A 154 7.84 -17.53 4.58
CA LEU A 154 8.99 -18.18 3.96
C LEU A 154 9.87 -17.22 3.18
N GLY A 155 11.18 -17.50 3.16
CA GLY A 155 12.18 -16.83 2.33
C GLY A 155 12.70 -15.49 2.87
N LYS A 156 13.76 -14.99 2.24
CA LYS A 156 14.26 -13.64 2.50
C LYS A 156 13.30 -12.59 1.91
N PRO A 157 13.11 -11.44 2.56
CA PRO A 157 12.32 -10.36 1.99
C PRO A 157 12.88 -9.93 0.63
N ILE A 158 12.03 -9.92 -0.41
CA ILE A 158 12.35 -9.27 -1.66
C ILE A 158 12.14 -7.77 -1.45
N PRO A 159 13.08 -6.89 -1.86
CA PRO A 159 12.89 -5.45 -1.78
C PRO A 159 11.58 -5.04 -2.44
N SER A 160 10.81 -4.12 -1.83
CA SER A 160 9.60 -3.56 -2.46
C SER A 160 9.98 -2.80 -3.74
N LEU A 161 9.03 -2.61 -4.64
CA LEU A 161 9.24 -1.71 -5.79
C LEU A 161 9.64 -0.32 -5.33
N GLN A 162 8.96 0.19 -4.31
CA GLN A 162 9.25 1.51 -3.73
C GLN A 162 10.69 1.61 -3.19
N SER A 163 11.22 0.55 -2.54
CA SER A 163 12.57 0.60 -1.96
C SER A 163 13.70 0.63 -2.99
N ILE A 164 13.43 0.21 -4.24
CA ILE A 164 14.39 0.21 -5.35
C ILE A 164 14.06 1.27 -6.42
N ASP A 165 13.01 2.06 -6.20
CA ASP A 165 12.59 3.14 -7.10
C ASP A 165 13.45 4.38 -6.90
N VAL A 166 14.28 4.71 -7.88
CA VAL A 166 15.10 5.94 -7.90
C VAL A 166 14.46 7.06 -8.72
N MET A 167 13.34 6.79 -9.40
CA MET A 167 12.71 7.73 -10.33
C MET A 167 11.41 8.35 -9.78
N ASN A 168 11.06 8.04 -8.53
CA ASN A 168 9.83 8.53 -7.88
C ASN A 168 8.55 8.15 -8.65
N LYS A 169 8.46 6.88 -9.09
CA LYS A 169 7.35 6.34 -9.88
C LYS A 169 6.43 5.41 -9.09
N VAL A 170 6.79 5.04 -7.86
CA VAL A 170 6.05 4.06 -7.07
C VAL A 170 5.31 4.73 -5.92
N ILE A 171 4.00 4.48 -5.88
CA ILE A 171 3.12 4.75 -4.76
C ILE A 171 3.00 3.44 -3.99
N TYR A 172 3.50 3.42 -2.75
CA TYR A 172 3.38 2.24 -1.90
C TYR A 172 2.12 2.32 -1.04
N MET A 173 1.40 1.22 -0.91
CA MET A 173 0.20 1.13 -0.08
C MET A 173 0.28 -0.07 0.86
N ASN A 174 -0.25 0.10 2.08
CA ASN A 174 -0.41 -0.98 3.04
C ASN A 174 -1.60 -0.71 3.97
N THR A 175 -2.02 -1.74 4.71
CA THR A 175 -3.18 -1.67 5.60
C THR A 175 -2.99 -2.40 6.91
N PHE A 176 -3.37 -1.79 8.01
CA PHE A 176 -3.44 -2.44 9.31
C PHE A 176 -4.66 -3.36 9.47
N THR A 177 -5.60 -3.32 8.53
CA THR A 177 -6.79 -4.20 8.52
C THR A 177 -6.41 -5.68 8.52
N LYS A 178 -5.37 -6.05 7.79
CA LYS A 178 -4.90 -7.44 7.69
C LYS A 178 -3.98 -7.81 8.85
N SER A 179 -3.15 -6.89 9.29
CA SER A 179 -2.14 -7.15 10.31
C SER A 179 -2.67 -7.07 11.75
N LEU A 180 -3.76 -6.35 11.99
CA LEU A 180 -4.39 -6.23 13.32
C LEU A 180 -5.77 -6.89 13.37
N ALA A 181 -6.79 -6.23 12.82
CA ALA A 181 -8.16 -6.74 12.79
C ALA A 181 -8.97 -6.09 11.67
N PRO A 182 -9.97 -6.78 11.08
CA PRO A 182 -10.80 -6.23 10.00
C PRO A 182 -11.59 -4.98 10.37
N THR A 183 -11.84 -4.77 11.65
CA THR A 183 -12.55 -3.60 12.20
C THR A 183 -11.66 -2.37 12.32
N ILE A 184 -10.32 -2.55 12.36
CA ILE A 184 -9.35 -1.46 12.33
C ILE A 184 -9.18 -1.03 10.87
N ARG A 185 -9.88 0.03 10.51
CA ARG A 185 -9.93 0.53 9.14
C ARG A 185 -8.85 1.58 8.88
N ILE A 186 -7.61 1.30 9.27
CA ILE A 186 -6.49 2.21 9.05
C ILE A 186 -5.61 1.62 7.95
N SER A 187 -5.42 2.39 6.89
CA SER A 187 -4.48 2.13 5.80
C SER A 187 -3.62 3.37 5.55
N TYR A 188 -2.54 3.20 4.85
CA TYR A 188 -1.69 4.32 4.48
C TYR A 188 -1.10 4.12 3.10
N MET A 189 -0.73 5.25 2.47
CA MET A 189 0.07 5.26 1.26
C MET A 189 1.29 6.16 1.44
N VAL A 190 2.36 5.82 0.73
CA VAL A 190 3.57 6.61 0.61
C VAL A 190 3.62 7.17 -0.79
N LEU A 191 3.49 8.48 -0.91
CA LEU A 191 3.57 9.16 -2.21
C LEU A 191 5.01 9.56 -2.52
N PRO A 192 5.44 9.47 -3.79
CA PRO A 192 6.61 10.19 -4.27
C PRO A 192 6.51 11.70 -3.97
N LEU A 193 7.63 12.35 -3.68
CA LEU A 193 7.64 13.78 -3.32
C LEU A 193 6.90 14.68 -4.33
N PRO A 194 7.05 14.51 -5.67
CA PRO A 194 6.30 15.33 -6.62
C PRO A 194 4.78 15.16 -6.53
N LEU A 195 4.30 13.94 -6.23
CA LEU A 195 2.88 13.69 -6.01
C LEU A 195 2.40 14.23 -4.67
N MET A 196 3.26 14.25 -3.65
CA MET A 196 2.94 14.83 -2.35
C MET A 196 2.73 16.36 -2.45
N GLU A 197 3.52 17.04 -3.25
CA GLU A 197 3.30 18.46 -3.56
C GLU A 197 1.94 18.70 -4.23
N GLN A 198 1.60 17.85 -5.20
CA GLN A 198 0.28 17.91 -5.85
C GLN A 198 -0.86 17.61 -4.87
N PHE A 199 -0.70 16.60 -4.00
CA PHE A 199 -1.68 16.26 -2.98
C PHE A 199 -1.94 17.47 -2.05
N ASN A 200 -0.90 18.07 -1.52
CA ASN A 200 -1.04 19.23 -0.63
C ASN A 200 -1.76 20.41 -1.30
N ARG A 201 -1.48 20.66 -2.58
CA ARG A 201 -2.09 21.74 -3.34
C ARG A 201 -3.54 21.47 -3.71
N ARG A 202 -3.89 20.22 -4.09
CA ARG A 202 -5.21 19.86 -4.63
C ARG A 202 -6.15 19.31 -3.57
N LEU A 203 -5.65 18.59 -2.59
CA LEU A 203 -6.42 17.80 -1.61
C LEU A 203 -6.08 18.14 -0.15
N GLY A 204 -5.15 19.04 0.10
CA GLY A 204 -4.71 19.42 1.45
C GLY A 204 -5.79 20.09 2.31
N PHE A 205 -6.92 20.47 1.73
CA PHE A 205 -8.08 21.01 2.46
C PHE A 205 -8.97 19.94 3.11
N TYR A 206 -8.79 18.65 2.78
CA TYR A 206 -9.51 17.57 3.42
C TYR A 206 -9.04 17.38 4.87
N SER A 207 -9.89 16.77 5.68
CA SER A 207 -9.51 16.21 6.97
C SER A 207 -9.25 14.72 6.82
N CYS A 208 -8.30 14.17 7.61
CA CYS A 208 -8.07 12.74 7.65
C CYS A 208 -9.35 12.02 8.12
N THR A 209 -9.69 10.92 7.47
CA THR A 209 -10.90 10.13 7.76
C THR A 209 -10.75 9.20 8.95
N VAL A 210 -9.54 9.05 9.49
CA VAL A 210 -9.27 8.27 10.71
C VAL A 210 -9.33 9.20 11.91
N SER A 211 -10.01 8.79 12.97
CA SER A 211 -10.11 9.60 14.19
C SER A 211 -8.75 9.80 14.86
N ASN A 212 -8.54 10.96 15.50
CA ASN A 212 -7.30 11.22 16.25
C ASN A 212 -7.08 10.16 17.34
N PHE A 213 -8.14 9.70 17.98
CA PHE A 213 -8.06 8.66 19.00
C PHE A 213 -7.43 7.37 18.45
N GLU A 214 -7.88 6.90 17.30
CA GLU A 214 -7.33 5.70 16.66
C GLU A 214 -5.89 5.95 16.18
N GLN A 215 -5.62 7.12 15.61
CA GLN A 215 -4.28 7.47 15.13
C GLN A 215 -3.26 7.52 16.27
N TYR A 216 -3.53 8.20 17.37
CA TYR A 216 -2.64 8.25 18.54
C TYR A 216 -2.48 6.88 19.20
N THR A 217 -3.56 6.10 19.29
CA THR A 217 -3.51 4.73 19.83
C THR A 217 -2.59 3.85 18.99
N LEU A 218 -2.73 3.89 17.66
CA LEU A 218 -1.91 3.08 16.76
C LEU A 218 -0.45 3.56 16.77
N ALA A 219 -0.21 4.87 16.74
CA ALA A 219 1.13 5.43 16.82
C ALA A 219 1.87 4.94 18.08
N ARG A 220 1.21 4.98 19.21
CA ARG A 220 1.75 4.49 20.49
C ARG A 220 1.98 2.98 20.46
N PHE A 221 1.03 2.21 19.92
CA PHE A 221 1.12 0.75 19.81
C PHE A 221 2.32 0.32 18.96
N ILE A 222 2.61 1.03 17.86
CA ILE A 222 3.79 0.79 17.02
C ILE A 222 5.05 1.20 17.77
N ARG A 223 5.10 2.42 18.31
CA ARG A 223 6.28 3.00 18.95
C ARG A 223 6.76 2.22 20.17
N GLU A 224 5.84 1.66 20.96
CA GLU A 224 6.15 0.83 22.13
C GLU A 224 6.51 -0.62 21.79
N GLY A 225 6.56 -0.98 20.49
CA GLY A 225 6.92 -2.32 20.02
C GLY A 225 5.82 -3.37 20.21
N HIS A 226 4.61 -2.96 20.57
CA HIS A 226 3.48 -3.88 20.74
C HIS A 226 3.02 -4.45 19.41
N PHE A 227 3.06 -3.64 18.34
CA PHE A 227 2.75 -4.07 16.98
C PHE A 227 3.68 -5.19 16.52
N GLU A 228 4.98 -5.01 16.67
CA GLU A 228 5.97 -6.03 16.29
C GLU A 228 5.77 -7.33 17.08
N LYS A 229 5.56 -7.25 18.39
CA LYS A 229 5.27 -8.42 19.23
C LYS A 229 3.99 -9.14 18.76
N HIS A 230 2.95 -8.39 18.39
CA HIS A 230 1.73 -8.95 17.84
C HIS A 230 1.99 -9.67 16.51
N ILE A 231 2.66 -9.04 15.56
CA ILE A 231 3.01 -9.65 14.26
C ILE A 231 3.82 -10.93 14.43
N ASN A 232 4.81 -10.92 15.29
CA ASN A 232 5.64 -12.12 15.56
C ASN A 232 4.79 -13.29 16.12
N ARG A 233 3.87 -13.02 17.05
CA ARG A 233 2.92 -14.02 17.56
C ARG A 233 1.99 -14.55 16.47
N MET A 234 1.44 -13.67 15.64
CA MET A 234 0.54 -14.04 14.54
C MET A 234 1.25 -14.85 13.45
N ARG A 235 2.51 -14.55 13.13
CA ARG A 235 3.34 -15.35 12.21
C ARG A 235 3.49 -16.78 12.70
N ILE A 236 3.75 -16.99 13.99
CA ILE A 236 3.85 -18.34 14.58
C ILE A 236 2.50 -19.03 14.46
N TYR A 237 1.40 -18.35 14.82
CA TYR A 237 0.06 -18.90 14.73
C TYR A 237 -0.29 -19.36 13.31
N TYR A 238 -0.13 -18.48 12.31
CA TYR A 238 -0.46 -18.80 10.92
C TYR A 238 0.46 -19.88 10.33
N ARG A 239 1.73 -19.92 10.73
CA ARG A 239 2.62 -21.01 10.36
C ARG A 239 2.10 -22.35 10.85
N ASN A 240 1.71 -22.44 12.11
CA ASN A 240 1.17 -23.65 12.70
C ASN A 240 -0.14 -24.09 12.03
N GLN A 241 -1.04 -23.14 11.73
CA GLN A 241 -2.29 -23.42 10.99
C GLN A 241 -2.01 -23.96 9.59
N ARG A 242 -1.09 -23.35 8.86
CA ARG A 242 -0.67 -23.82 7.53
C ARG A 242 -0.11 -25.24 7.60
N ASP A 243 0.81 -25.50 8.52
CA ASP A 243 1.48 -26.79 8.65
C ASP A 243 0.49 -27.89 9.06
N PHE A 244 -0.46 -27.56 9.93
CA PHE A 244 -1.58 -28.44 10.27
C PHE A 244 -2.44 -28.76 9.03
N LEU A 245 -2.85 -27.76 8.27
CA LEU A 245 -3.64 -27.93 7.05
C LEU A 245 -2.91 -28.81 6.02
N ILE A 246 -1.63 -28.56 5.77
CA ILE A 246 -0.82 -29.34 4.83
C ILE A 246 -0.73 -30.80 5.29
N SER A 247 -0.57 -31.06 6.59
CA SER A 247 -0.52 -32.41 7.13
C SER A 247 -1.86 -33.16 7.04
N ALA A 248 -2.98 -32.43 7.10
CA ALA A 248 -4.32 -32.99 7.00
C ALA A 248 -4.76 -33.33 5.55
N ILE A 249 -4.13 -32.71 4.55
CA ILE A 249 -4.42 -32.94 3.12
C ILE A 249 -3.55 -34.06 2.53
N LYS A 250 -2.38 -34.31 3.11
CA LYS A 250 -1.48 -35.42 2.73
C LYS A 250 -1.95 -36.76 3.29
#